data_c7bdbe658c58eb7530ee34a514303861
#
_entry.id   c7bdbe658c58eb7530ee34a514303861
#
_cell.length_a   1.000
_cell.length_b   1.000
_cell.length_c   1.000
_cell.angle_alpha   90.00
_cell.angle_beta   90.00
_cell.angle_gamma   90.00
#
_symmetry.space_group_name_H-M   'P 1'
#
loop_
_entity.id
_entity.type
_entity.pdbx_description
1 polymer ?
#
loop_
_entity_poly.entity_id
_entity_poly.type
_entity_poly.pdbx_seq_one_letter_code
_entity_poly.pdbx_strand_id
1 'polypeptide(L)'
;MRTEIKLPGIANCPIKDIIYIEGKGNYSLVHLATKKEVYIAKTLKKFESHFRMHKFIRIHKSYLVNQENIPSIGTSNFTHIATSLGNRLPISRRKLAYVRQKLS
;
A
#
# COMPACT_ATOMS: atom_id res chain seq x y z
N MET A 1 -3.82 -18.73 7.07
CA MET A 1 -3.49 -17.57 6.21
C MET A 1 -2.12 -17.05 6.58
N ARG A 2 -1.34 -16.73 5.59
CA ARG A 2 0.00 -16.22 5.83
C ARG A 2 -0.04 -14.76 6.26
N THR A 3 0.58 -14.45 7.39
CA THR A 3 0.63 -13.08 7.90
C THR A 3 2.00 -12.45 7.70
N GLU A 4 2.91 -13.19 7.06
CA GLU A 4 4.26 -12.70 6.80
C GLU A 4 4.64 -12.93 5.35
N ILE A 5 5.53 -12.10 4.86
CA ILE A 5 6.07 -12.23 3.52
C ILE A 5 7.60 -12.15 3.62
N LYS A 6 8.27 -12.92 2.76
CA LYS A 6 9.72 -12.89 2.71
C LYS A 6 10.18 -11.81 1.76
N LEU A 7 10.97 -10.88 2.25
CA LEU A 7 11.51 -9.80 1.44
C LEU A 7 13.04 -9.89 1.39
N PRO A 8 13.66 -9.50 0.27
CA PRO A 8 15.11 -9.50 0.18
C PRO A 8 15.74 -8.65 1.30
N GLY A 9 16.69 -9.23 1.99
CA GLY A 9 17.39 -8.53 3.07
C GLY A 9 16.62 -8.44 4.37
N ILE A 10 15.39 -8.95 4.41
CA ILE A 10 14.54 -8.94 5.60
C ILE A 10 13.86 -10.28 5.70
N ALA A 11 14.21 -11.04 6.75
CA ALA A 11 13.59 -12.35 6.98
C ALA A 11 12.22 -12.15 7.63
N ASN A 12 11.22 -12.83 7.09
CA ASN A 12 9.88 -12.92 7.71
C ASN A 12 9.29 -11.56 8.10
N CYS A 13 9.04 -10.73 7.10
CA CYS A 13 8.40 -9.43 7.34
C CYS A 13 6.91 -9.64 7.57
N PRO A 14 6.35 -9.22 8.72
CA PRO A 14 4.91 -9.28 8.92
C PRO A 14 4.21 -8.35 7.92
N ILE A 15 3.10 -8.82 7.37
CA ILE A 15 2.35 -8.02 6.39
C ILE A 15 1.88 -6.71 7.00
N LYS A 16 1.56 -6.72 8.30
CA LYS A 16 1.12 -5.50 8.99
C LYS A 16 2.19 -4.41 9.00
N ASP A 17 3.46 -4.77 8.82
CA ASP A 17 4.55 -3.81 8.78
C ASP A 17 4.75 -3.17 7.41
N ILE A 18 4.03 -3.64 6.40
CA ILE A 18 4.05 -3.02 5.08
C ILE A 18 3.04 -1.88 5.07
N ILE A 19 3.53 -0.66 4.91
CA ILE A 19 2.65 0.51 4.93
C ILE A 19 2.04 0.71 3.56
N TYR A 20 2.87 0.73 2.52
CA TYR A 20 2.36 0.79 1.15
C TYR A 20 3.46 0.33 0.21
N ILE A 21 3.06 0.07 -1.03
CA ILE A 21 3.96 -0.37 -2.08
C ILE A 21 3.84 0.58 -3.26
N GLU A 22 4.98 1.07 -3.72
CA GLU A 22 5.04 2.01 -4.83
C GLU A 22 5.53 1.29 -6.08
N GLY A 23 4.78 1.41 -7.17
CA GLY A 23 5.15 0.80 -8.44
C GLY A 23 6.17 1.65 -9.18
N LYS A 24 7.22 1.01 -9.64
CA LYS A 24 8.31 1.63 -10.40
C LYS A 24 8.51 0.89 -11.72
N GLY A 25 7.42 0.63 -12.44
CA GLY A 25 7.51 -0.14 -13.68
C GLY A 25 7.68 -1.62 -13.42
N ASN A 26 8.79 -2.19 -13.83
CA ASN A 26 9.02 -3.63 -13.69
C ASN A 26 9.31 -4.07 -12.27
N TYR A 27 9.52 -3.14 -11.36
CA TYR A 27 9.78 -3.48 -9.97
C TYR A 27 8.96 -2.57 -9.06
N SER A 28 8.95 -2.89 -7.78
CA SER A 28 8.20 -2.14 -6.80
C SER A 28 9.07 -1.81 -5.60
N LEU A 29 8.71 -0.74 -4.91
CA LEU A 29 9.39 -0.30 -3.71
C LEU A 29 8.45 -0.48 -2.54
N VAL A 30 8.79 -1.39 -1.63
CA VAL A 30 7.96 -1.69 -0.46
C VAL A 30 8.41 -0.80 0.69
N HIS A 31 7.47 0.00 1.19
CA HIS A 31 7.74 0.92 2.30
C HIS A 31 7.26 0.31 3.61
N LEU A 32 8.19 0.16 4.55
CA LEU A 32 7.94 -0.53 5.82
C LEU A 32 7.76 0.44 6.98
N ALA A 33 7.10 -0.01 8.02
CA ALA A 33 6.88 0.78 9.23
C ALA A 33 8.19 1.22 9.88
N THR A 34 9.26 0.46 9.68
CA THR A 34 10.59 0.81 10.18
C THR A 34 11.25 1.92 9.37
N LYS A 35 10.56 2.44 8.36
CA LYS A 35 11.06 3.43 7.40
C LYS A 35 12.07 2.87 6.40
N LYS A 36 12.29 1.56 6.42
CA LYS A 36 13.10 0.89 5.40
C LYS A 36 12.30 0.75 4.12
N GLU A 37 13.01 0.79 2.99
CA GLU A 37 12.44 0.61 1.68
C GLU A 37 13.13 -0.57 1.02
N VAL A 38 12.36 -1.48 0.45
CA VAL A 38 12.89 -2.69 -0.16
C VAL A 38 12.46 -2.75 -1.62
N TYR A 39 13.43 -2.85 -2.53
CA TYR A 39 13.14 -3.03 -3.95
C TYR A 39 12.88 -4.50 -4.24
N ILE A 40 11.78 -4.78 -4.93
CA ILE A 40 11.44 -6.14 -5.31
C ILE A 40 11.11 -6.15 -6.80
N ALA A 41 11.70 -7.13 -7.52
CA ALA A 41 11.50 -7.27 -8.97
C ALA A 41 10.14 -7.90 -9.25
N LYS A 42 9.08 -7.16 -8.91
CA LYS A 42 7.71 -7.62 -9.08
C LYS A 42 6.85 -6.39 -9.34
N THR A 43 5.93 -6.48 -10.29
CA THR A 43 5.08 -5.35 -10.62
C THR A 43 4.05 -5.13 -9.52
N LEU A 44 3.51 -3.91 -9.47
CA LEU A 44 2.49 -3.59 -8.51
C LEU A 44 1.24 -4.45 -8.70
N LYS A 45 0.92 -4.78 -9.94
CA LYS A 45 -0.21 -5.64 -10.25
C LYS A 45 -0.05 -7.02 -9.61
N LYS A 46 1.16 -7.56 -9.62
CA LYS A 46 1.43 -8.86 -9.00
C LYS A 46 1.28 -8.79 -7.48
N PHE A 47 1.71 -7.68 -6.88
CA PHE A 47 1.51 -7.48 -5.45
C PHE A 47 0.02 -7.37 -5.12
N GLU A 48 -0.72 -6.66 -5.93
CA GLU A 48 -2.16 -6.52 -5.74
C GLU A 48 -2.84 -7.89 -5.73
N SER A 49 -2.46 -8.75 -6.67
CA SER A 49 -2.98 -10.10 -6.73
C SER A 49 -2.53 -10.94 -5.54
N HIS A 50 -1.26 -10.82 -5.16
CA HIS A 50 -0.68 -11.56 -4.05
C HIS A 50 -1.35 -11.22 -2.71
N PHE A 51 -1.69 -9.95 -2.52
CA PHE A 51 -2.30 -9.48 -1.28
C PHE A 51 -3.82 -9.38 -1.34
N ARG A 52 -4.43 -10.07 -2.29
CA ARG A 52 -5.87 -10.00 -2.49
C ARG A 52 -6.66 -10.41 -1.24
N MET A 53 -6.12 -11.34 -0.47
CA MET A 53 -6.77 -11.81 0.77
C MET A 53 -6.50 -10.90 1.97
N HIS A 54 -5.75 -9.85 1.76
CA HIS A 54 -5.42 -8.89 2.80
C HIS A 54 -6.03 -7.53 2.45
N LYS A 55 -6.10 -6.64 3.43
CA LYS A 55 -6.77 -5.36 3.22
C LYS A 55 -5.85 -4.33 2.57
N PHE A 56 -5.41 -4.61 1.35
CA PHE A 56 -4.66 -3.66 0.55
C PHE A 56 -5.57 -3.05 -0.49
N ILE A 57 -5.43 -1.74 -0.71
CA ILE A 57 -6.26 -1.00 -1.65
C ILE A 57 -5.39 -0.34 -2.70
N ARG A 58 -5.69 -0.58 -3.97
CA ARG A 58 -5.04 0.10 -5.07
C ARG A 58 -5.66 1.48 -5.22
N ILE A 59 -4.95 2.53 -4.80
CA ILE A 59 -5.50 3.90 -4.80
C ILE A 59 -5.05 4.70 -6.02
N HIS A 60 -4.05 4.20 -6.73
CA HIS A 60 -3.43 4.92 -7.83
C HIS A 60 -2.68 3.90 -8.68
N LYS A 61 -2.40 4.25 -9.94
CA LYS A 61 -1.63 3.34 -10.78
C LYS A 61 -0.27 3.00 -10.16
N SER A 62 0.24 3.86 -9.30
CA SER A 62 1.55 3.69 -8.69
C SER A 62 1.53 3.33 -7.20
N TYR A 63 0.36 3.22 -6.58
CA TYR A 63 0.32 3.01 -5.13
C TYR A 63 -0.69 1.95 -4.71
N LEU A 64 -0.23 1.02 -3.90
CA LEU A 64 -1.02 -0.01 -3.26
C LEU A 64 -0.83 0.16 -1.75
N VAL A 65 -1.88 0.47 -1.01
CA VAL A 65 -1.80 0.88 0.38
C VAL A 65 -2.40 -0.16 1.30
N ASN A 66 -1.71 -0.44 2.41
CA ASN A 66 -2.24 -1.31 3.44
C ASN A 66 -3.29 -0.54 4.24
N GLN A 67 -4.54 -0.96 4.12
CA GLN A 67 -5.66 -0.26 4.74
C GLN A 67 -5.53 -0.17 6.25
N GLU A 68 -4.94 -1.17 6.88
CA GLU A 68 -4.80 -1.20 8.33
C GLU A 68 -3.86 -0.12 8.87
N ASN A 69 -3.03 0.45 8.00
CA ASN A 69 -2.07 1.47 8.41
C ASN A 69 -2.47 2.86 7.98
N ILE A 70 -3.73 3.04 7.60
CA ILE A 70 -4.25 4.35 7.23
C ILE A 70 -4.87 4.99 8.45
N PRO A 71 -4.39 6.16 8.88
CA PRO A 71 -5.05 6.88 9.95
C PRO A 71 -6.46 7.28 9.55
N SER A 72 -7.24 7.68 10.52
CA SER A 72 -8.60 8.14 10.31
C SER A 72 -8.69 9.11 9.13
N ILE A 73 -9.66 8.89 8.26
CA ILE A 73 -9.80 9.67 7.03
C ILE A 73 -10.96 10.63 7.17
N GLY A 74 -10.71 11.91 6.83
CA GLY A 74 -11.76 12.88 6.73
C GLY A 74 -12.71 12.51 5.60
N THR A 75 -13.97 12.87 5.73
CA THR A 75 -14.99 12.44 4.79
C THR A 75 -15.16 13.32 3.58
N SER A 76 -14.71 14.57 3.64
CA SER A 76 -14.94 15.51 2.55
C SER A 76 -13.64 15.89 1.86
N ASN A 77 -13.69 15.98 0.55
CA ASN A 77 -12.63 16.54 -0.28
C ASN A 77 -11.26 15.89 -0.12
N PHE A 78 -11.21 14.62 0.28
CA PHE A 78 -9.91 14.00 0.34
C PHE A 78 -9.51 13.50 -1.05
N THR A 79 -8.30 13.86 -1.44
CA THR A 79 -7.70 13.44 -2.70
C THR A 79 -6.40 12.70 -2.47
N HIS A 80 -6.01 12.59 -1.23
CA HIS A 80 -4.77 11.94 -0.82
C HIS A 80 -5.00 11.08 0.40
N ILE A 81 -4.16 10.06 0.55
CA ILE A 81 -4.14 9.22 1.74
C ILE A 81 -2.91 9.59 2.54
N ALA A 82 -3.11 9.96 3.81
CA ALA A 82 -1.99 10.18 4.72
C ALA A 82 -1.55 8.83 5.26
N THR A 83 -0.27 8.54 5.20
CA THR A 83 0.26 7.28 5.73
C THR A 83 0.82 7.48 7.12
N SER A 84 1.02 6.38 7.85
CA SER A 84 1.64 6.44 9.16
C SER A 84 3.12 6.84 9.08
N LEU A 85 3.69 6.88 7.89
CA LEU A 85 5.07 7.33 7.68
C LEU A 85 5.16 8.85 7.55
N GLY A 86 4.03 9.54 7.56
CA GLY A 86 4.00 11.00 7.51
C GLY A 86 3.85 11.60 6.13
N ASN A 87 3.85 10.78 5.09
CA ASN A 87 3.68 11.31 3.74
C ASN A 87 2.23 11.15 3.28
N ARG A 88 1.91 11.79 2.17
CA ARG A 88 0.58 11.73 1.58
C ARG A 88 0.67 11.18 0.17
N LEU A 89 -0.18 10.22 -0.13
CA LEU A 89 -0.19 9.57 -1.43
C LEU A 89 -1.43 10.01 -2.21
N PRO A 90 -1.28 10.37 -3.49
CA PRO A 90 -2.44 10.82 -4.27
C PRO A 90 -3.36 9.64 -4.61
N ILE A 91 -4.66 9.93 -4.64
CA ILE A 91 -5.64 8.98 -5.11
C ILE A 91 -5.96 9.32 -6.55
N SER A 92 -5.93 8.30 -7.41
CA SER A 92 -6.31 8.49 -8.80
C SER A 92 -7.75 9.02 -8.88
N ARG A 93 -7.98 9.99 -9.76
CA ARG A 93 -9.31 10.58 -9.92
C ARG A 93 -10.38 9.52 -10.18
N ARG A 94 -10.06 8.54 -11.01
CA ARG A 94 -10.99 7.46 -11.34
C ARG A 94 -11.31 6.57 -10.14
N LYS A 95 -10.43 6.56 -9.14
CA LYS A 95 -10.57 5.65 -8.00
C LYS A 95 -11.12 6.32 -6.75
N LEU A 96 -11.42 7.61 -6.82
CA LEU A 96 -11.88 8.34 -5.62
C LEU A 96 -13.11 7.70 -5.00
N ALA A 97 -14.13 7.42 -5.79
CA ALA A 97 -15.36 6.83 -5.26
C ALA A 97 -15.12 5.44 -4.70
N TYR A 98 -14.32 4.64 -5.42
CA TYR A 98 -13.99 3.29 -4.99
C TYR A 98 -13.22 3.30 -3.66
N VAL A 99 -12.21 4.17 -3.54
CA VAL A 99 -11.40 4.26 -2.33
C VAL A 99 -12.24 4.74 -1.17
N ARG A 100 -13.08 5.75 -1.40
CA ARG A 100 -13.95 6.29 -0.36
C ARG A 100 -14.88 5.20 0.18
N GLN A 101 -15.43 4.39 -0.72
CA GLN A 101 -16.32 3.31 -0.33
C GLN A 101 -15.58 2.26 0.50
N LYS A 102 -14.36 1.91 0.10
CA LYS A 102 -13.58 0.89 0.80
C LYS A 102 -13.15 1.34 2.20
N LEU A 103 -12.95 2.63 2.38
CA LEU A 103 -12.43 3.16 3.63
C LEU A 103 -13.49 3.72 4.57
N SER A 104 -14.74 3.74 4.15
CA SER A 104 -15.82 4.21 5.03
C SER A 104 -16.42 3.11 5.89
#